data_9d857613a8103a89f459298d0f0ad6bb
#
_entry.id   9d857613a8103a89f459298d0f0ad6bb
#
_cell.length_a   1.000
_cell.length_b   1.000
_cell.length_c   1.000
_cell.angle_alpha   90.00
_cell.angle_beta   90.00
_cell.angle_gamma   90.00
#
_symmetry.space_group_name_H-M   'P 1'
#
loop_
_entity.id
_entity.type
_entity.pdbx_description
1 polymer ?
#
loop_
_entity_poly.entity_id
_entity_poly.type
_entity_poly.pdbx_seq_one_letter_code
_entity_poly.pdbx_strand_id
1 'polypeptide(L)'
;MFDDNTINKVWDKATKVDKFDSAQFRKDACGAWIIRSHYGQRDSIYGWEIDHVYPQSMGGGDDVVNLRAMQWENNLSKGDDYPDYKATVQSDGNKNVQIGRAHV
;
A
#
# COMPACT_ATOMS: atom_id res chain seq x y z
N MET A 1 -3.60 13.13 -9.59
CA MET A 1 -2.50 13.16 -8.58
C MET A 1 -3.06 13.61 -7.24
N PHE A 2 -2.64 12.95 -6.17
CA PHE A 2 -3.12 13.26 -4.83
C PHE A 2 -2.26 14.35 -4.20
N ASP A 3 -2.89 15.25 -3.44
CA ASP A 3 -2.17 16.28 -2.70
C ASP A 3 -1.56 15.72 -1.41
N ASP A 4 -0.67 16.48 -0.78
CA ASP A 4 0.03 16.05 0.42
C ASP A 4 -0.92 15.73 1.57
N ASN A 5 -2.01 16.48 1.69
CA ASN A 5 -2.99 16.24 2.74
C ASN A 5 -3.67 14.88 2.58
N THR A 6 -4.03 14.52 1.35
CA THR A 6 -4.62 13.22 1.05
C THR A 6 -3.60 12.10 1.29
N ILE A 7 -2.37 12.28 0.83
CA ILE A 7 -1.29 11.30 1.05
C ILE A 7 -1.10 11.05 2.55
N ASN A 8 -1.08 12.12 3.35
CA ASN A 8 -0.93 11.97 4.81
C ASN A 8 -2.10 11.23 5.44
N LYS A 9 -3.33 11.51 5.01
CA LYS A 9 -4.52 10.82 5.52
C LYS A 9 -4.51 9.34 5.15
N VAL A 10 -4.06 9.00 3.95
CA VAL A 10 -3.95 7.61 3.51
C VAL A 10 -2.87 6.89 4.30
N TRP A 11 -1.71 7.53 4.52
CA TRP A 11 -0.67 6.97 5.37
C TRP A 11 -1.20 6.64 6.77
N ASP A 12 -1.98 7.55 7.35
CA ASP A 12 -2.52 7.38 8.69
C ASP A 12 -3.47 6.18 8.82
N LYS A 13 -3.99 5.68 7.72
CA LYS A 13 -4.82 4.46 7.68
C LYS A 13 -4.00 3.17 7.58
N ALA A 14 -2.73 3.25 7.20
CA ALA A 14 -1.89 2.07 7.08
C ALA A 14 -1.64 1.43 8.46
N THR A 15 -1.27 0.17 8.46
CA THR A 15 -1.14 -0.62 9.68
C THR A 15 0.08 -0.22 10.47
N LYS A 16 -0.11 0.22 11.71
CA LYS A 16 0.98 0.47 12.65
C LYS A 16 1.55 -0.85 13.14
N VAL A 17 2.86 -0.85 13.41
CA VAL A 17 3.55 -2.00 13.96
C VAL A 17 4.17 -1.60 15.29
N ASP A 18 3.89 -2.37 16.33
CA ASP A 18 4.39 -2.11 17.67
C ASP A 18 5.91 -1.98 17.69
N LYS A 19 6.42 -1.03 18.45
CA LYS A 19 7.86 -0.71 18.61
C LYS A 19 8.52 -0.07 17.40
N PHE A 20 7.78 0.21 16.33
CA PHE A 20 8.28 0.97 15.18
C PHE A 20 7.67 2.36 15.15
N ASP A 21 8.44 3.33 14.66
CA ASP A 21 7.99 4.70 14.50
C ASP A 21 6.92 4.77 13.39
N SER A 22 5.67 4.93 13.77
CA SER A 22 4.54 4.94 12.84
C SER A 22 4.51 6.16 11.92
N ALA A 23 5.31 7.19 12.20
CA ALA A 23 5.49 8.31 11.28
C ALA A 23 6.31 7.92 10.05
N GLN A 24 7.14 6.88 10.16
CA GLN A 24 8.06 6.45 9.10
C GLN A 24 7.79 5.05 8.58
N PHE A 25 7.36 4.12 9.44
CA PHE A 25 7.25 2.70 9.09
C PHE A 25 5.86 2.18 9.43
N ARG A 26 5.18 1.65 8.40
CA ARG A 26 3.89 0.96 8.56
C ARG A 26 3.85 -0.23 7.63
N LYS A 27 2.78 -1.01 7.69
CA LYS A 27 2.54 -2.08 6.72
C LYS A 27 1.31 -1.78 5.90
N ASP A 28 1.33 -2.23 4.64
CA ASP A 28 0.17 -2.15 3.77
C ASP A 28 -0.85 -3.26 4.09
N ALA A 29 -1.94 -3.30 3.33
CA ALA A 29 -3.00 -4.29 3.53
C ALA A 29 -2.54 -5.72 3.26
N CYS A 30 -1.44 -5.92 2.54
CA CYS A 30 -0.88 -7.24 2.23
C CYS A 30 0.12 -7.70 3.29
N GLY A 31 0.49 -6.85 4.23
CA GLY A 31 1.52 -7.14 5.22
C GLY A 31 2.93 -6.79 4.78
N ALA A 32 3.09 -5.99 3.73
CA ALA A 32 4.40 -5.50 3.29
C ALA A 32 4.78 -4.23 4.04
N TRP A 33 6.06 -4.09 4.38
CA TRP A 33 6.58 -2.84 4.93
C TRP A 33 6.53 -1.73 3.89
N ILE A 34 6.14 -0.55 4.31
CA ILE A 34 6.20 0.69 3.52
C ILE A 34 6.87 1.77 4.36
N ILE A 35 7.62 2.65 3.69
CA ILE A 35 8.32 3.76 4.33
C ILE A 35 7.70 5.06 3.86
N ARG A 36 7.29 5.94 4.79
CA ARG A 36 6.56 7.17 4.47
C ARG A 36 7.23 8.00 3.38
N SER A 37 8.55 8.20 3.47
CA SER A 37 9.29 9.01 2.51
C SER A 37 9.49 8.34 1.15
N HIS A 38 9.13 7.07 1.00
CA HIS A 38 9.28 6.33 -0.25
C HIS A 38 8.00 6.36 -1.11
N TYR A 39 7.10 7.29 -0.83
CA TYR A 39 5.89 7.45 -1.64
C TYR A 39 6.28 7.68 -3.11
N GLY A 40 5.68 6.90 -4.02
CA GLY A 40 5.91 7.01 -5.45
C GLY A 40 7.23 6.48 -5.97
N GLN A 41 8.06 5.89 -5.11
CA GLN A 41 9.39 5.39 -5.50
C GLN A 41 9.33 3.91 -5.86
N ARG A 42 9.37 3.60 -7.15
CA ARG A 42 9.35 2.23 -7.66
C ARG A 42 10.73 1.59 -7.73
N ASP A 43 11.78 2.32 -7.40
CA ASP A 43 13.14 1.82 -7.24
C ASP A 43 13.42 1.31 -5.81
N SER A 44 12.45 1.41 -4.93
CA SER A 44 12.54 0.91 -3.55
C SER A 44 11.52 -0.18 -3.31
N ILE A 45 11.92 -1.29 -2.70
CA ILE A 45 10.98 -2.35 -2.31
C ILE A 45 10.04 -1.88 -1.19
N TYR A 46 10.32 -0.74 -0.56
CA TYR A 46 9.48 -0.09 0.46
C TYR A 46 8.68 1.08 -0.11
N GLY A 47 8.77 1.33 -1.41
CA GLY A 47 7.97 2.32 -2.10
C GLY A 47 6.49 1.95 -2.06
N TRP A 48 5.64 2.98 -2.00
CA TRP A 48 4.20 2.76 -1.91
C TRP A 48 3.44 3.78 -2.72
N GLU A 49 2.22 3.41 -3.02
CA GLU A 49 1.30 4.22 -3.82
C GLU A 49 -0.08 4.17 -3.18
N ILE A 50 -0.96 5.05 -3.62
CA ILE A 50 -2.35 5.04 -3.18
C ILE A 50 -3.14 4.15 -4.11
N ASP A 51 -3.83 3.17 -3.52
CA ASP A 51 -4.71 2.24 -4.21
C ASP A 51 -6.16 2.64 -3.99
N HIS A 52 -6.98 2.54 -5.04
CA HIS A 52 -8.43 2.61 -4.94
C HIS A 52 -8.94 1.22 -4.57
N VAL A 53 -9.48 1.07 -3.37
CA VAL A 53 -10.02 -0.24 -2.92
C VAL A 53 -11.07 -0.72 -3.90
N TYR A 54 -12.08 0.10 -4.18
CA TYR A 54 -13.00 -0.10 -5.29
C TYR A 54 -12.44 0.63 -6.50
N PRO A 55 -12.07 -0.09 -7.57
CA PRO A 55 -11.32 0.51 -8.69
C PRO A 55 -12.06 1.64 -9.38
N GLN A 56 -11.30 2.63 -9.86
CA GLN A 56 -11.84 3.73 -10.66
C GLN A 56 -12.56 3.21 -11.91
N SER A 57 -12.05 2.17 -12.54
CA SER A 57 -12.66 1.55 -13.71
C SER A 57 -14.06 0.99 -13.43
N MET A 58 -14.39 0.73 -12.17
CA MET A 58 -15.68 0.26 -11.72
C MET A 58 -16.53 1.34 -11.07
N GLY A 59 -16.05 2.60 -11.08
CA GLY A 59 -16.76 3.74 -10.48
C GLY A 59 -16.25 4.16 -9.12
N GLY A 60 -15.12 3.62 -8.65
CA GLY A 60 -14.52 4.01 -7.38
C GLY A 60 -14.04 5.45 -7.41
N GLY A 61 -14.32 6.21 -6.35
CA GLY A 61 -13.97 7.61 -6.23
C GLY A 61 -12.73 7.84 -5.39
N ASP A 62 -12.38 9.14 -5.24
CA ASP A 62 -11.18 9.59 -4.54
C ASP A 62 -11.40 9.94 -3.06
N ASP A 63 -12.56 9.60 -2.49
CA ASP A 63 -12.77 9.77 -1.07
C ASP A 63 -11.79 8.91 -0.27
N VAL A 64 -11.25 9.47 0.81
CA VAL A 64 -10.24 8.80 1.62
C VAL A 64 -10.70 7.41 2.09
N VAL A 65 -12.01 7.24 2.32
CA VAL A 65 -12.57 5.94 2.70
C VAL A 65 -12.31 4.85 1.66
N ASN A 66 -12.16 5.23 0.39
CA ASN A 66 -11.86 4.31 -0.72
C ASN A 66 -10.37 4.22 -1.05
N LEU A 67 -9.51 4.90 -0.33
CA LEU A 67 -8.08 4.96 -0.61
C LEU A 67 -7.30 4.24 0.48
N ARG A 68 -6.22 3.57 0.08
CA ARG A 68 -5.30 2.95 1.05
C ARG A 68 -3.89 2.95 0.50
N ALA A 69 -2.92 2.86 1.42
CA ALA A 69 -1.52 2.70 1.04
C ALA A 69 -1.26 1.26 0.62
N MET A 70 -0.50 1.09 -0.46
CA MET A 70 -0.13 -0.23 -0.98
C MET A 70 1.32 -0.18 -1.43
N GLN A 71 2.13 -1.17 -1.04
CA GLN A 71 3.46 -1.34 -1.61
C GLN A 71 3.31 -1.41 -3.14
N TRP A 72 4.21 -0.77 -3.89
CA TRP A 72 3.97 -0.51 -5.31
C TRP A 72 3.82 -1.77 -6.16
N GLU A 73 4.57 -2.84 -5.87
CA GLU A 73 4.42 -4.09 -6.61
C GLU A 73 3.10 -4.80 -6.29
N ASN A 74 2.68 -4.73 -5.03
CA ASN A 74 1.37 -5.23 -4.63
C ASN A 74 0.25 -4.44 -5.31
N ASN A 75 0.43 -3.13 -5.45
CA ASN A 75 -0.53 -2.29 -6.16
C ASN A 75 -0.63 -2.67 -7.65
N LEU A 76 0.50 -2.91 -8.29
CA LEU A 76 0.52 -3.40 -9.68
C LEU A 76 -0.15 -4.76 -9.81
N SER A 77 0.13 -5.67 -8.88
CA SER A 77 -0.46 -7.01 -8.89
C SER A 77 -1.97 -6.97 -8.72
N LYS A 78 -2.46 -6.07 -7.85
CA LYS A 78 -3.90 -5.89 -7.68
C LYS A 78 -4.55 -5.33 -8.94
N GLY A 79 -3.96 -4.29 -9.54
CA GLY A 79 -4.59 -3.61 -10.67
C GLY A 79 -6.03 -3.23 -10.35
N ASP A 80 -6.96 -3.62 -11.23
CA ASP A 80 -8.40 -3.37 -11.07
C ASP A 80 -9.14 -4.55 -10.43
N ASP A 81 -8.43 -5.50 -9.85
CA ASP A 81 -9.07 -6.65 -9.20
C ASP A 81 -9.81 -6.22 -7.93
N TYR A 82 -11.04 -6.71 -7.78
CA TYR A 82 -11.87 -6.42 -6.61
C TYR A 82 -13.00 -7.48 -6.51
N PRO A 83 -13.31 -7.96 -5.31
CA PRO A 83 -12.63 -7.66 -4.02
C PRO A 83 -11.35 -8.46 -3.82
N ASP A 84 -11.17 -9.58 -4.52
CA ASP A 84 -10.02 -10.46 -4.36
C ASP A 84 -8.88 -10.01 -5.27
N TYR A 85 -7.66 -10.05 -4.76
CA TYR A 85 -6.48 -9.71 -5.53
C TYR A 85 -5.28 -10.50 -5.01
N LYS A 86 -4.14 -10.38 -5.69
CA LYS A 86 -2.93 -11.11 -5.33
C LYS A 86 -1.83 -10.17 -4.90
N ALA A 87 -1.15 -10.52 -3.81
CA ALA A 87 0.05 -9.84 -3.36
C ALA A 87 1.29 -10.54 -3.91
N THR A 88 2.38 -9.79 -4.06
CA THR A 88 3.68 -10.31 -4.49
C THR A 88 4.79 -10.02 -3.49
N VAL A 89 4.56 -9.10 -2.55
CA VAL A 89 5.55 -8.69 -1.54
C VAL A 89 4.90 -8.75 -0.17
N GLN A 90 5.59 -9.35 0.78
CA GLN A 90 5.20 -9.33 2.19
C GLN A 90 6.44 -9.14 3.06
N SER A 91 6.21 -8.81 4.33
CA SER A 91 7.31 -8.68 5.28
C SER A 91 7.81 -10.04 5.74
N ASP A 92 9.13 -10.12 5.92
CA ASP A 92 9.80 -11.20 6.63
C ASP A 92 10.69 -10.53 7.68
N GLY A 93 10.22 -10.53 8.93
CA GLY A 93 10.86 -9.71 9.96
C GLY A 93 10.72 -8.22 9.64
N ASN A 94 11.82 -7.50 9.65
CA ASN A 94 11.84 -6.06 9.38
C ASN A 94 12.26 -5.69 7.94
N LYS A 95 12.09 -6.63 7.00
CA LYS A 95 12.33 -6.36 5.58
C LYS A 95 11.25 -7.00 4.72
N ASN A 96 11.13 -6.53 3.48
CA ASN A 96 10.21 -7.09 2.50
C ASN A 96 10.89 -8.18 1.67
N VAL A 97 10.09 -9.19 1.30
CA VAL A 97 10.54 -10.27 0.42
C VAL A 97 9.50 -10.50 -0.67
N GLN A 98 9.97 -10.98 -1.82
CA GLN A 98 9.10 -11.44 -2.90
C GLN A 98 8.55 -12.82 -2.52
N ILE A 99 7.23 -12.99 -2.61
CA ILE A 99 6.56 -14.23 -2.20
C ILE A 99 5.92 -14.98 -3.38
N GLY A 100 6.11 -14.47 -4.61
CA GLY A 100 5.27 -14.90 -5.71
C GLY A 100 3.89 -14.26 -5.57
N ARG A 101 2.88 -14.79 -6.26
CA ARG A 101 1.53 -14.21 -6.22
C ARG A 101 0.64 -15.03 -5.30
N ALA A 102 0.21 -14.43 -4.21
CA ALA A 102 -0.65 -15.06 -3.20
C ALA A 102 -1.94 -14.25 -3.03
N HIS A 103 -3.05 -14.93 -2.83
CA HIS A 103 -4.33 -14.28 -2.54
C HIS A 103 -4.30 -13.54 -1.21
N VAL A 104 -4.96 -12.40 -1.19
CA VAL A 104 -5.08 -11.55 -0.01
C VAL A 104 -6.55 -11.28 0.29
#